data_ab641e8f35512aa3b87f1e1c2aa9a002
#
_entry.id   ab641e8f35512aa3b87f1e1c2aa9a002
#
_cell.length_a   1.000
_cell.length_b   1.000
_cell.length_c   1.000
_cell.angle_alpha   90.00
_cell.angle_beta   90.00
_cell.angle_gamma   90.00
#
_symmetry.space_group_name_H-M   'P 1'
#
loop_
_entity.id
_entity.type
_entity.pdbx_description
1 polymer ?
#
loop_
_entity_poly.entity_id
_entity_poly.type
_entity_poly.pdbx_seq_one_letter_code
_entity_poly.pdbx_strand_id
1 'polypeptide(L)'
;MLSRGPRSIIRGVSANRVLLRVREQFLHALYVVGAQALYWAAVLWRRMLRRTTFIAVTGTHGKTTTKEILATVLGLQQPTFRTTGNQNTGLPLTLNILRVRPSHRYAVIEVGVGAPGEMRRLACLVHPDVA
;
A
#
# COMPACT_ATOMS: atom_id res chain seq x y z
N MET A 1 -49.25 -42.45 6.00
CA MET A 1 -48.76 -41.49 4.98
C MET A 1 -48.39 -40.23 5.73
N LEU A 2 -47.12 -40.09 6.17
CA LEU A 2 -46.65 -38.98 7.02
C LEU A 2 -45.74 -38.11 6.18
N SER A 3 -46.21 -36.89 5.91
CA SER A 3 -45.54 -35.81 5.22
C SER A 3 -44.25 -35.39 5.99
N ARG A 4 -43.10 -35.63 5.40
CA ARG A 4 -41.83 -35.05 5.89
C ARG A 4 -41.81 -33.57 5.55
N GLY A 5 -41.95 -32.72 6.54
CA GLY A 5 -41.93 -31.28 6.42
C GLY A 5 -40.57 -30.68 6.07
N PRO A 6 -40.51 -29.39 5.62
CA PRO A 6 -39.38 -28.71 4.99
C PRO A 6 -38.25 -28.26 5.94
N ARG A 7 -38.08 -28.88 7.12
CA ARG A 7 -37.15 -28.44 8.16
C ARG A 7 -35.66 -28.76 7.88
N SER A 8 -35.35 -29.67 6.95
CA SER A 8 -33.95 -30.05 6.65
C SER A 8 -33.24 -29.10 5.70
N ILE A 9 -33.94 -28.41 4.83
CA ILE A 9 -33.35 -27.49 3.82
C ILE A 9 -32.89 -26.19 4.47
N ILE A 10 -33.62 -25.68 5.47
CA ILE A 10 -33.29 -24.41 6.15
C ILE A 10 -32.01 -24.52 7.01
N ARG A 11 -31.71 -25.69 7.57
CA ARG A 11 -30.49 -25.91 8.37
C ARG A 11 -29.22 -25.88 7.50
N GLY A 12 -29.24 -26.44 6.31
CA GLY A 12 -28.11 -26.47 5.39
C GLY A 12 -27.71 -25.07 4.86
N VAL A 13 -28.69 -24.24 4.57
CA VAL A 13 -28.47 -22.87 4.08
C VAL A 13 -27.89 -21.95 5.18
N SER A 14 -28.23 -22.18 6.43
CA SER A 14 -27.70 -21.44 7.60
C SER A 14 -26.24 -21.80 7.87
N ALA A 15 -25.89 -23.09 7.88
CA ALA A 15 -24.53 -23.57 8.11
C ALA A 15 -23.57 -23.10 7.03
N ASN A 16 -23.98 -23.13 5.78
CA ASN A 16 -23.15 -22.68 4.66
C ASN A 16 -22.85 -21.18 4.71
N ARG A 17 -23.83 -20.36 5.13
CA ARG A 17 -23.62 -18.91 5.35
C ARG A 17 -22.67 -18.62 6.49
N VAL A 18 -22.71 -19.38 7.56
CA VAL A 18 -21.78 -19.24 8.69
C VAL A 18 -20.34 -19.60 8.26
N LEU A 19 -20.17 -20.72 7.56
CA LEU A 19 -18.86 -21.13 7.04
C LEU A 19 -18.26 -20.13 6.06
N LEU A 20 -19.07 -19.54 5.18
CA LEU A 20 -18.62 -18.50 4.26
C LEU A 20 -18.16 -17.25 5.01
N ARG A 21 -18.90 -16.78 6.01
CA ARG A 21 -18.51 -15.64 6.85
C ARG A 21 -17.21 -15.88 7.61
N VAL A 22 -17.04 -17.07 8.20
CA VAL A 22 -15.81 -17.44 8.92
C VAL A 22 -14.63 -17.46 7.96
N ARG A 23 -14.81 -18.00 6.76
CA ARG A 23 -13.77 -17.99 5.72
C ARG A 23 -13.39 -16.58 5.29
N GLU A 24 -14.37 -15.72 5.05
CA GLU A 24 -14.13 -14.32 4.68
C GLU A 24 -13.40 -13.56 5.78
N GLN A 25 -13.80 -13.74 7.03
CA GLN A 25 -13.11 -13.13 8.18
C GLN A 25 -11.67 -13.62 8.32
N PHE A 26 -11.43 -14.91 8.12
CA PHE A 26 -10.09 -15.49 8.16
C PHE A 26 -9.19 -14.96 7.04
N LEU A 27 -9.70 -14.91 5.81
CA LEU A 27 -8.97 -14.34 4.66
C LEU A 27 -8.69 -12.86 4.86
N HIS A 28 -9.65 -12.11 5.41
CA HIS A 28 -9.45 -10.70 5.75
C HIS A 28 -8.38 -10.51 6.82
N ALA A 29 -8.39 -11.33 7.87
CA ALA A 29 -7.36 -11.30 8.91
C ALA A 29 -5.96 -11.61 8.35
N LEU A 30 -5.83 -12.62 7.50
CA LEU A 30 -4.56 -12.94 6.82
C LEU A 30 -4.08 -11.78 5.93
N TYR A 31 -4.99 -11.15 5.20
CA TYR A 31 -4.68 -9.98 4.38
C TYR A 31 -4.16 -8.82 5.22
N VAL A 32 -4.84 -8.50 6.33
CA VAL A 32 -4.44 -7.41 7.25
C VAL A 32 -3.06 -7.69 7.86
N VAL A 33 -2.83 -8.91 8.34
CA VAL A 33 -1.53 -9.30 8.92
C VAL A 33 -0.42 -9.23 7.87
N GLY A 34 -0.67 -9.76 6.66
CA GLY A 34 0.29 -9.70 5.56
C GLY A 34 0.61 -8.27 5.11
N ALA A 35 -0.41 -7.42 4.98
CA ALA A 35 -0.22 -6.01 4.65
C ALA A 35 0.56 -5.25 5.72
N GLN A 36 0.33 -5.57 6.99
CA GLN A 36 1.05 -4.97 8.11
C GLN A 36 2.52 -5.42 8.15
N ALA A 37 2.79 -6.70 7.89
CA ALA A 37 4.15 -7.21 7.79
C ALA A 37 4.93 -6.56 6.64
N LEU A 38 4.29 -6.43 5.46
CA LEU A 38 4.87 -5.71 4.31
C LEU A 38 5.15 -4.24 4.61
N TYR A 39 4.24 -3.57 5.33
CA TYR A 39 4.45 -2.18 5.75
C TYR A 39 5.72 -2.03 6.59
N TRP A 40 5.90 -2.87 7.62
CA TRP A 40 7.09 -2.80 8.48
C TRP A 40 8.36 -3.22 7.75
N ALA A 41 8.27 -4.18 6.84
CA ALA A 41 9.39 -4.55 5.97
C ALA A 41 9.81 -3.36 5.08
N ALA A 42 8.85 -2.61 4.53
CA ALA A 42 9.13 -1.42 3.73
C ALA A 42 9.73 -0.28 4.56
N VAL A 43 9.24 -0.05 5.80
CA VAL A 43 9.82 0.94 6.73
C VAL A 43 11.28 0.59 7.05
N LEU A 44 11.57 -0.68 7.32
CA LEU A 44 12.93 -1.14 7.58
C LEU A 44 13.81 -0.99 6.34
N TRP A 45 13.30 -1.43 5.19
CA TRP A 45 13.99 -1.30 3.90
C TRP A 45 14.34 0.15 3.58
N ARG A 46 13.38 1.08 3.74
CA ARG A 46 13.61 2.52 3.57
C ARG A 46 14.79 3.01 4.43
N ARG A 47 14.87 2.60 5.68
CA ARG A 47 15.94 2.99 6.59
C ARG A 47 17.32 2.43 6.22
N MET A 48 17.36 1.31 5.50
CA MET A 48 18.61 0.72 4.99
C MET A 48 19.12 1.48 3.76
N LEU A 49 18.26 2.17 3.01
CA LEU A 49 18.60 2.93 1.80
C LEU A 49 19.22 4.30 2.13
N ARG A 50 20.30 4.32 2.90
CA ARG A 50 20.95 5.55 3.41
C ARG A 50 21.56 6.45 2.34
N ARG A 51 21.85 5.91 1.14
CA ARG A 51 22.46 6.64 0.03
C ARG A 51 21.43 7.18 -0.95
N THR A 52 20.18 6.83 -0.80
CA THR A 52 19.07 7.28 -1.65
C THR A 52 18.36 8.44 -0.99
N THR A 53 18.28 9.57 -1.66
CA THR A 53 17.49 10.74 -1.21
C THR A 53 16.03 10.54 -1.61
N PHE A 54 15.13 10.47 -0.63
CA PHE A 54 13.70 10.34 -0.84
C PHE A 54 13.03 11.71 -0.87
N ILE A 55 12.35 12.01 -1.97
CA ILE A 55 11.63 13.25 -2.20
C ILE A 55 10.14 12.91 -2.24
N ALA A 56 9.39 13.43 -1.27
CA ALA A 56 7.93 13.24 -1.24
C ALA A 56 7.25 14.40 -1.97
N VAL A 57 6.32 14.07 -2.86
CA VAL A 57 5.47 15.05 -3.55
C VAL A 57 4.05 14.86 -3.06
N THR A 58 3.52 15.87 -2.37
CA THR A 58 2.14 15.90 -1.86
C THR A 58 1.44 17.18 -2.30
N GLY A 59 0.14 17.27 -2.07
CA GLY A 59 -0.66 18.45 -2.41
C GLY A 59 -2.03 18.05 -2.99
N THR A 60 -2.90 19.01 -3.19
CA THR A 60 -4.25 18.79 -3.76
C THR A 60 -4.22 18.61 -5.27
N HIS A 61 -3.39 19.38 -5.98
CA HIS A 61 -3.27 19.34 -7.44
C HIS A 61 -1.81 19.33 -7.88
N GLY A 62 -1.55 18.83 -9.07
CA GLY A 62 -0.23 18.89 -9.69
C GLY A 62 0.80 17.86 -9.19
N LYS A 63 0.47 17.01 -8.23
CA LYS A 63 1.39 16.00 -7.66
C LYS A 63 2.09 15.16 -8.72
N THR A 64 1.31 14.53 -9.59
CA THR A 64 1.83 13.63 -10.63
C THR A 64 2.71 14.39 -11.62
N THR A 65 2.31 15.58 -12.05
CA THR A 65 3.11 16.42 -12.96
C THR A 65 4.43 16.82 -12.31
N THR A 66 4.40 17.29 -11.07
CA THR A 66 5.61 17.68 -10.32
C THR A 66 6.54 16.47 -10.13
N LYS A 67 6.00 15.33 -9.74
CA LYS A 67 6.75 14.07 -9.62
C LYS A 67 7.44 13.68 -10.93
N GLU A 68 6.73 13.72 -12.05
CA GLU A 68 7.27 13.35 -13.36
C GLU A 68 8.38 14.30 -13.80
N ILE A 69 8.21 15.61 -13.63
CA ILE A 69 9.22 16.61 -13.94
C ILE A 69 10.47 16.39 -13.09
N LEU A 70 10.31 16.30 -11.77
CA LEU A 70 11.44 16.06 -10.85
C LEU A 70 12.19 14.78 -11.18
N ALA A 71 11.47 13.68 -11.38
CA ALA A 71 12.07 12.39 -11.70
C ALA A 71 12.81 12.42 -13.04
N THR A 72 12.30 13.14 -14.04
CA THR A 72 12.95 13.31 -15.33
C THR A 72 14.24 14.11 -15.20
N VAL A 73 14.17 15.27 -14.55
CA VAL A 73 15.35 16.15 -14.38
C VAL A 73 16.44 15.45 -13.58
N LEU A 74 16.10 14.83 -12.45
CA LEU A 74 17.07 14.10 -11.63
C LEU A 74 17.62 12.86 -12.35
N GLY A 75 16.78 12.21 -13.15
CA GLY A 75 17.14 11.02 -13.93
C GLY A 75 18.15 11.29 -15.04
N LEU A 76 18.29 12.54 -15.49
CA LEU A 76 19.34 12.94 -16.44
C LEU A 76 20.75 12.86 -15.82
N GLN A 77 20.84 12.98 -14.50
CA GLN A 77 22.13 13.04 -13.80
C GLN A 77 22.45 11.75 -13.03
N GLN A 78 21.46 11.13 -12.43
CA GLN A 78 21.64 10.00 -11.52
C GLN A 78 20.47 8.98 -11.63
N PRO A 79 20.72 7.70 -11.35
CA PRO A 79 19.67 6.69 -11.28
C PRO A 79 18.57 7.11 -10.32
N THR A 80 17.36 7.32 -10.86
CA THR A 80 16.21 7.85 -10.13
C THR A 80 15.03 6.89 -10.22
N PHE A 81 14.47 6.55 -9.07
CA PHE A 81 13.20 5.84 -8.95
C PHE A 81 12.05 6.84 -8.89
N ARG A 82 10.90 6.46 -9.45
CA ARG A 82 9.65 7.20 -9.28
C ARG A 82 8.47 6.26 -9.10
N THR A 83 7.48 6.68 -8.32
CA THR A 83 6.19 5.98 -8.25
C THR A 83 5.44 6.10 -9.58
N THR A 84 4.77 5.02 -10.00
CA THR A 84 4.01 4.98 -11.26
C THR A 84 2.51 5.15 -11.00
N GLY A 85 1.83 5.90 -11.87
CA GLY A 85 0.39 6.14 -11.81
C GLY A 85 -0.08 6.67 -10.46
N ASN A 86 -1.28 6.28 -10.05
CA ASN A 86 -1.93 6.69 -8.80
C ASN A 86 -1.59 5.78 -7.61
N GLN A 87 -0.42 5.14 -7.61
CA GLN A 87 0.04 4.23 -6.54
C GLN A 87 0.63 5.01 -5.36
N ASN A 88 -0.13 5.93 -4.80
CA ASN A 88 0.31 6.95 -3.85
C ASN A 88 -0.22 6.76 -2.42
N THR A 89 -0.99 5.69 -2.15
CA THR A 89 -1.58 5.39 -0.84
C THR A 89 -1.45 3.90 -0.48
N GLY A 90 -1.54 3.58 0.79
CA GLY A 90 -1.70 2.22 1.33
C GLY A 90 -0.69 1.17 0.83
N LEU A 91 -1.20 0.00 0.47
CA LEU A 91 -0.38 -1.13 0.02
C LEU A 91 0.38 -0.86 -1.29
N PRO A 92 -0.19 -0.21 -2.33
CA PRO A 92 0.56 0.17 -3.52
C PRO A 92 1.79 1.03 -3.24
N LEU A 93 1.69 2.01 -2.33
CA LEU A 93 2.83 2.83 -1.92
C LEU A 93 3.88 1.99 -1.17
N THR A 94 3.44 1.10 -0.28
CA THR A 94 4.33 0.17 0.43
C THR A 94 5.17 -0.67 -0.55
N LEU A 95 4.53 -1.23 -1.58
CA LEU A 95 5.21 -2.00 -2.61
C LEU A 95 6.19 -1.15 -3.44
N ASN A 96 5.86 0.11 -3.71
CA ASN A 96 6.78 1.02 -4.40
C ASN A 96 8.04 1.30 -3.58
N ILE A 97 7.93 1.47 -2.25
CA ILE A 97 9.10 1.64 -1.39
C ILE A 97 10.01 0.40 -1.46
N LEU A 98 9.45 -0.81 -1.47
CA LEU A 98 10.22 -2.05 -1.60
C LEU A 98 10.89 -2.23 -2.97
N ARG A 99 10.42 -1.54 -4.02
CA ARG A 99 11.03 -1.53 -5.36
C ARG A 99 12.24 -0.59 -5.49
N VAL A 100 12.40 0.34 -4.57
CA VAL A 100 13.59 1.22 -4.56
C VAL A 100 14.82 0.38 -4.29
N ARG A 101 15.84 0.52 -5.14
CA ARG A 101 17.09 -0.24 -5.05
C ARG A 101 18.21 0.61 -4.46
N PRO A 102 19.22 0.02 -3.83
CA PRO A 102 20.40 0.74 -3.35
C PRO A 102 21.19 1.47 -4.45
N SER A 103 20.99 1.09 -5.71
CA SER A 103 21.57 1.76 -6.89
C SER A 103 20.90 3.08 -7.24
N HIS A 104 19.66 3.34 -6.78
CA HIS A 104 18.99 4.62 -7.01
C HIS A 104 19.58 5.70 -6.10
N ARG A 105 19.94 6.83 -6.69
CA ARG A 105 20.42 8.02 -5.96
C ARG A 105 19.24 8.85 -5.47
N TYR A 106 18.16 8.88 -6.22
CA TYR A 106 16.92 9.59 -5.88
C TYR A 106 15.72 8.66 -5.96
N ALA A 107 14.74 8.91 -5.09
CA ALA A 107 13.44 8.27 -5.13
C ALA A 107 12.34 9.35 -5.01
N VAL A 108 11.65 9.63 -6.10
CA VAL A 108 10.56 10.61 -6.14
C VAL A 108 9.24 9.89 -5.92
N ILE A 109 8.65 10.14 -4.77
CA ILE A 109 7.49 9.42 -4.25
C ILE A 109 6.28 10.35 -4.21
N GLU A 110 5.25 10.02 -4.96
CA GLU A 110 3.95 10.69 -4.83
C GLU A 110 3.21 10.15 -3.61
N VAL A 111 2.78 11.05 -2.73
CA VAL A 111 2.02 10.71 -1.52
C VAL A 111 0.64 11.32 -1.61
N GLY A 112 -0.38 10.46 -1.63
CA GLY A 112 -1.79 10.83 -1.58
C GLY A 112 -2.38 10.47 -0.22
N VAL A 113 -3.29 11.30 0.28
CA VAL A 113 -4.03 11.05 1.52
C VAL A 113 -5.50 10.83 1.16
N GLY A 114 -6.03 9.67 1.51
CA GLY A 114 -7.44 9.32 1.28
C GLY A 114 -8.32 9.55 2.50
N ALA A 115 -7.75 9.55 3.72
CA ALA A 115 -8.50 9.69 4.96
C ALA A 115 -7.74 10.49 6.02
N PRO A 116 -8.43 11.14 6.96
CA PRO A 116 -7.82 11.79 8.10
C PRO A 116 -6.92 10.83 8.90
N GLY A 117 -5.73 11.30 9.29
CA GLY A 117 -4.75 10.51 10.07
C GLY A 117 -3.81 9.62 9.25
N GLU A 118 -4.07 9.39 7.97
CA GLU A 118 -3.20 8.58 7.08
C GLU A 118 -1.82 9.21 6.88
N MET A 119 -1.72 10.54 6.85
CA MET A 119 -0.47 11.24 6.59
C MET A 119 0.66 10.81 7.52
N ARG A 120 0.38 10.63 8.81
CA ARG A 120 1.39 10.19 9.78
C ARG A 120 1.98 8.83 9.42
N ARG A 121 1.12 7.88 9.02
CA ARG A 121 1.53 6.54 8.61
C ARG A 121 2.36 6.56 7.32
N LEU A 122 1.93 7.36 6.35
CA LEU A 122 2.63 7.52 5.07
C LEU A 122 3.97 8.24 5.25
N ALA A 123 4.03 9.27 6.10
CA ALA A 123 5.27 9.95 6.45
C ALA A 123 6.27 9.00 7.13
N CYS A 124 5.80 8.12 8.03
CA CYS A 124 6.65 7.10 8.65
C CYS A 124 7.18 6.08 7.63
N LEU A 125 6.35 5.67 6.66
CA LEU A 125 6.71 4.74 5.60
C LEU A 125 7.75 5.33 4.65
N VAL A 126 7.49 6.51 4.12
CA VAL A 126 8.34 7.19 3.13
C VAL A 126 9.58 7.77 3.78
N HIS A 127 9.45 8.30 4.99
CA HIS A 127 10.51 8.98 5.75
C HIS A 127 11.33 9.90 4.82
N PRO A 128 10.69 10.94 4.22
CA PRO A 128 11.30 11.73 3.18
C PRO A 128 12.46 12.58 3.73
N ASP A 129 13.47 12.77 2.91
CA ASP A 129 14.58 13.70 3.18
C ASP A 129 14.19 15.13 2.72
N VAL A 130 13.26 15.22 1.72
CA VAL A 130 12.70 16.46 1.17
C VAL A 130 11.20 16.25 0.92
N ALA A 131 10.38 17.29 1.24
CA ALA A 131 8.95 17.29 0.96
C ALA A 131 8.45 18.68 0.56
#